data_0283cdc4c912f303b97e1685ee046982
#
_entry.id   0283cdc4c912f303b97e1685ee046982
#
_cell.length_a   1.000
_cell.length_b   1.000
_cell.length_c   1.000
_cell.angle_alpha   90.00
_cell.angle_beta   90.00
_cell.angle_gamma   90.00
#
_symmetry.space_group_name_H-M   'P 1'
#
loop_
_entity.id
_entity.type
_entity.pdbx_description
1 polymer ?
#
loop_
_entity_poly.entity_id
_entity_poly.type
_entity_poly.pdbx_seq_one_letter_code
_entity_poly.pdbx_strand_id
1 'polypeptide(L)'
;AQTCFEGMKAYTAEDGRIVCFRPDLNAARMAKSCERLKMPVYPEDKFVDAVVQTIRANEAWVPPYGSGATLYIRPYMFGIDAVIGVKPANEYQFRVFGTPVGPYFKGGVRPLTVRISDLDRAAPRGTGDVKAGLNYAMSLYNIVDAHEKGFDENIYVDAATRTHIEETGGANVIFVKGNTLVTPKSDSILPSITRRSLVYLSLIHI
;
A
#
# COMPACT_ATOMS: atom_id res chain seq x y z
N ALA A 1 12.37 7.58 -12.85
CA ALA A 1 11.57 8.71 -12.33
C ALA A 1 11.31 8.54 -10.85
N GLN A 2 11.54 9.61 -10.07
CA GLN A 2 11.24 9.59 -8.64
C GLN A 2 9.72 9.71 -8.45
N THR A 3 9.12 8.70 -7.82
CA THR A 3 7.70 8.70 -7.48
C THR A 3 7.45 7.86 -6.25
N CYS A 4 6.63 8.35 -5.34
CA CYS A 4 6.07 7.59 -4.23
C CYS A 4 4.55 7.87 -4.12
N PHE A 5 3.84 6.98 -3.48
CA PHE A 5 2.40 7.09 -3.37
C PHE A 5 1.87 6.46 -2.09
N GLU A 6 0.64 6.81 -1.76
CA GLU A 6 -0.10 6.22 -0.67
C GLU A 6 -1.47 5.72 -1.13
N GLY A 7 -2.13 4.95 -0.31
CA GLY A 7 -3.48 4.48 -0.55
C GLY A 7 -4.22 4.28 0.75
N MET A 8 -5.41 4.86 0.82
CA MET A 8 -6.33 4.72 1.94
C MET A 8 -7.75 4.78 1.43
N LYS A 9 -8.72 4.60 2.30
CA LYS A 9 -10.12 4.57 1.93
C LYS A 9 -10.94 5.45 2.85
N ALA A 10 -11.94 6.12 2.28
CA ALA A 10 -13.03 6.73 3.02
C ALA A 10 -14.26 5.81 2.97
N TYR A 11 -14.94 5.70 4.10
CA TYR A 11 -16.07 4.81 4.32
C TYR A 11 -17.25 5.62 4.85
N THR A 12 -18.45 5.26 4.47
CA THR A 12 -19.65 5.69 5.18
C THR A 12 -19.89 4.74 6.35
N ALA A 13 -19.90 5.25 7.56
CA ALA A 13 -20.23 4.50 8.78
C ALA A 13 -21.76 4.32 8.90
N GLU A 14 -22.20 3.42 9.79
CA GLU A 14 -23.62 3.12 10.01
C GLU A 14 -24.44 4.35 10.40
N ASP A 15 -23.84 5.28 11.13
CA ASP A 15 -24.45 6.56 11.54
C ASP A 15 -24.39 7.66 10.46
N GLY A 16 -23.95 7.31 9.25
CA GLY A 16 -23.87 8.22 8.10
C GLY A 16 -22.59 9.08 8.07
N ARG A 17 -21.74 9.05 9.10
CA ARG A 17 -20.46 9.78 9.08
C ARG A 17 -19.51 9.20 8.05
N ILE A 18 -18.75 10.06 7.38
CA ILE A 18 -17.64 9.64 6.53
C ILE A 18 -16.38 9.58 7.38
N VAL A 19 -15.72 8.43 7.37
CA VAL A 19 -14.52 8.16 8.17
C VAL A 19 -13.37 7.71 7.27
N CYS A 20 -12.14 8.08 7.67
CA CYS A 20 -10.91 7.62 7.02
C CYS A 20 -10.00 6.98 8.09
N PHE A 21 -9.45 5.80 7.78
CA PHE A 21 -8.66 5.06 8.76
C PHE A 21 -7.20 5.49 8.76
N ARG A 22 -6.76 6.13 9.84
CA ARG A 22 -5.37 6.46 10.18
C ARG A 22 -4.56 7.14 9.06
N PRO A 23 -5.05 8.24 8.48
CA PRO A 23 -4.33 8.98 7.44
C PRO A 23 -3.00 9.57 7.95
N ASP A 24 -2.85 9.81 9.25
CA ASP A 24 -1.62 10.18 9.95
C ASP A 24 -0.48 9.20 9.68
N LEU A 25 -0.74 7.90 9.78
CA LEU A 25 0.27 6.88 9.51
C LEU A 25 0.64 6.77 8.03
N ASN A 26 -0.31 7.06 7.13
CA ASN A 26 0.00 7.16 5.71
C ASN A 26 0.91 8.36 5.43
N ALA A 27 0.64 9.51 6.07
CA ALA A 27 1.49 10.69 5.99
C ALA A 27 2.93 10.40 6.45
N ALA A 28 3.09 9.79 7.63
CA ALA A 28 4.39 9.41 8.17
C ALA A 28 5.13 8.40 7.28
N ARG A 29 4.42 7.44 6.67
CA ARG A 29 5.02 6.47 5.75
C ARG A 29 5.44 7.13 4.43
N MET A 30 4.66 8.06 3.91
CA MET A 30 5.03 8.84 2.73
C MET A 30 6.27 9.69 2.99
N ALA A 31 6.37 10.32 4.16
CA ALA A 31 7.55 11.08 4.56
C ALA A 31 8.83 10.21 4.47
N LYS A 32 8.82 9.01 5.07
CA LYS A 32 9.93 8.06 4.98
C LYS A 32 10.24 7.62 3.54
N SER A 33 9.20 7.42 2.72
CA SER A 33 9.38 7.10 1.31
C SER A 33 10.07 8.24 0.54
N CYS A 34 9.67 9.48 0.79
CA CYS A 34 10.31 10.67 0.22
C CYS A 34 11.77 10.78 0.62
N GLU A 35 12.09 10.64 1.91
CA GLU A 35 13.46 10.68 2.43
C GLU A 35 14.35 9.63 1.74
N ARG A 36 13.87 8.38 1.66
CA ARG A 36 14.63 7.28 1.03
C ARG A 36 14.89 7.51 -0.45
N LEU A 37 13.96 8.15 -1.15
CA LEU A 37 14.06 8.47 -2.57
C LEU A 37 14.70 9.83 -2.86
N LYS A 38 15.19 10.54 -1.83
CA LYS A 38 15.75 11.90 -1.97
C LYS A 38 14.75 12.89 -2.60
N MET A 39 13.48 12.74 -2.24
CA MET A 39 12.41 13.68 -2.56
C MET A 39 12.17 14.60 -1.36
N PRO A 40 11.67 15.83 -1.55
CA PRO A 40 11.27 16.68 -0.43
C PRO A 40 10.16 16.00 0.38
N VAL A 41 10.25 16.10 1.70
CA VAL A 41 9.19 15.59 2.58
C VAL A 41 8.00 16.55 2.54
N TYR A 42 6.83 16.03 2.13
CA TYR A 42 5.58 16.79 2.24
C TYR A 42 5.10 16.78 3.70
N PRO A 43 4.78 17.96 4.29
CA PRO A 43 4.39 18.03 5.70
C PRO A 43 3.20 17.12 6.04
N GLU A 44 3.29 16.39 7.14
CA GLU A 44 2.28 15.37 7.50
C GLU A 44 0.90 15.98 7.77
N ASP A 45 0.85 17.13 8.42
CA ASP A 45 -0.38 17.89 8.66
C ASP A 45 -1.05 18.32 7.35
N LYS A 46 -0.28 18.83 6.40
CA LYS A 46 -0.76 19.19 5.06
C LYS A 46 -1.20 17.99 4.24
N PHE A 47 -0.53 16.85 4.41
CA PHE A 47 -0.96 15.61 3.78
C PHE A 47 -2.35 15.19 4.26
N VAL A 48 -2.54 15.17 5.59
CA VAL A 48 -3.84 14.82 6.19
C VAL A 48 -4.92 15.80 5.75
N ASP A 49 -4.63 17.10 5.77
CA ASP A 49 -5.56 18.14 5.32
C ASP A 49 -5.95 17.95 3.85
N ALA A 50 -4.99 17.71 2.95
CA ALA A 50 -5.25 17.46 1.53
C ALA A 50 -6.14 16.22 1.32
N VAL A 51 -5.94 15.14 2.10
CA VAL A 51 -6.80 13.95 2.08
C VAL A 51 -8.22 14.32 2.51
N VAL A 52 -8.38 15.03 3.63
CA VAL A 52 -9.69 15.45 4.13
C VAL A 52 -10.41 16.37 3.14
N GLN A 53 -9.72 17.35 2.56
CA GLN A 53 -10.28 18.23 1.54
C GLN A 53 -10.73 17.43 0.29
N THR A 54 -9.92 16.48 -0.16
CA THR A 54 -10.29 15.61 -1.29
C THR A 54 -11.54 14.80 -0.99
N ILE A 55 -11.67 14.23 0.21
CA ILE A 55 -12.86 13.47 0.62
C ILE A 55 -14.08 14.40 0.65
N ARG A 56 -13.98 15.57 1.27
CA ARG A 56 -15.07 16.56 1.34
C ARG A 56 -15.53 17.03 -0.04
N ALA A 57 -14.59 17.31 -0.94
CA ALA A 57 -14.91 17.71 -2.31
C ALA A 57 -15.58 16.61 -3.13
N ASN A 58 -15.47 15.36 -2.69
CA ASN A 58 -16.04 14.18 -3.35
C ASN A 58 -17.02 13.42 -2.44
N GLU A 59 -17.62 14.08 -1.48
CA GLU A 59 -18.53 13.48 -0.49
C GLU A 59 -19.68 12.69 -1.16
N ALA A 60 -20.28 13.26 -2.19
CA ALA A 60 -21.35 12.62 -2.97
C ALA A 60 -20.94 11.30 -3.67
N TRP A 61 -19.63 11.06 -3.80
CA TRP A 61 -19.07 9.86 -4.42
C TRP A 61 -18.60 8.81 -3.39
N VAL A 62 -18.72 9.09 -2.09
CA VAL A 62 -18.43 8.09 -1.07
C VAL A 62 -19.58 7.08 -1.06
N PRO A 63 -19.32 5.80 -1.35
CA PRO A 63 -20.39 4.79 -1.42
C PRO A 63 -21.11 4.64 -0.08
N PRO A 64 -22.42 4.35 -0.08
CA PRO A 64 -23.23 4.24 1.13
C PRO A 64 -22.80 3.05 2.00
N TYR A 65 -23.09 3.14 3.29
CA TYR A 65 -22.92 2.04 4.23
C TYR A 65 -23.61 0.76 3.74
N GLY A 66 -22.98 -0.38 3.96
CA GLY A 66 -23.51 -1.69 3.55
C GLY A 66 -23.34 -2.06 2.08
N SER A 67 -22.90 -1.12 1.21
CA SER A 67 -22.68 -1.40 -0.22
C SER A 67 -21.46 -2.31 -0.51
N GLY A 68 -20.57 -2.49 0.45
CA GLY A 68 -19.28 -3.16 0.27
C GLY A 68 -18.25 -2.37 -0.54
N ALA A 69 -18.63 -1.20 -1.06
CA ALA A 69 -17.78 -0.28 -1.81
C ALA A 69 -17.25 0.85 -0.92
N THR A 70 -16.21 1.53 -1.38
CA THR A 70 -15.55 2.62 -0.63
C THR A 70 -15.01 3.66 -1.60
N LEU A 71 -14.72 4.87 -1.13
CA LEU A 71 -13.94 5.84 -1.89
C LEU A 71 -12.46 5.60 -1.62
N TYR A 72 -11.73 5.13 -2.62
CA TYR A 72 -10.28 4.96 -2.56
C TYR A 72 -9.59 6.30 -2.79
N ILE A 73 -8.67 6.67 -1.90
CA ILE A 73 -7.90 7.92 -1.98
C ILE A 73 -6.44 7.59 -2.29
N ARG A 74 -5.89 8.26 -3.33
CA ARG A 74 -4.54 8.09 -3.82
C ARG A 74 -3.73 9.39 -3.72
N PRO A 75 -3.04 9.66 -2.61
CA PRO A 75 -1.97 10.64 -2.58
C PRO A 75 -0.74 10.11 -3.31
N TYR A 76 -0.07 10.96 -4.11
CA TYR A 76 1.18 10.60 -4.76
C TYR A 76 2.03 11.84 -5.05
N MET A 77 3.33 11.63 -5.15
CA MET A 77 4.29 12.67 -5.41
C MET A 77 5.31 12.18 -6.45
N PHE A 78 5.71 13.06 -7.36
CA PHE A 78 6.64 12.73 -8.42
C PHE A 78 7.42 13.96 -8.88
N GLY A 79 8.63 13.74 -9.42
CA GLY A 79 9.45 14.80 -10.05
C GLY A 79 8.86 15.20 -11.39
N ILE A 80 8.87 16.50 -11.68
CA ILE A 80 8.23 17.09 -12.88
C ILE A 80 9.21 17.82 -13.80
N ASP A 81 10.44 18.07 -13.39
CA ASP A 81 11.41 18.75 -14.20
C ASP A 81 11.99 17.86 -15.32
N ALA A 82 12.32 18.49 -16.43
CA ALA A 82 12.93 17.84 -17.60
C ALA A 82 14.42 17.55 -17.33
N VAL A 83 14.71 16.37 -16.79
CA VAL A 83 16.06 15.93 -16.45
C VAL A 83 16.38 14.60 -17.11
N ILE A 84 17.53 14.54 -17.83
CA ILE A 84 18.03 13.28 -18.42
C ILE A 84 19.01 12.57 -17.46
N GLY A 85 19.74 13.30 -16.62
CA GLY A 85 20.74 12.75 -15.71
C GLY A 85 20.16 11.95 -14.56
N VAL A 86 20.94 11.01 -14.02
CA VAL A 86 20.61 10.26 -12.80
C VAL A 86 20.88 11.12 -11.57
N LYS A 87 19.92 11.95 -11.23
CA LYS A 87 19.95 12.84 -10.06
C LYS A 87 18.53 13.09 -9.54
N PRO A 88 18.36 13.56 -8.30
CA PRO A 88 17.08 14.02 -7.82
C PRO A 88 16.50 15.13 -8.72
N ALA A 89 15.20 15.15 -8.89
CA ALA A 89 14.50 16.24 -9.55
C ALA A 89 14.66 17.54 -8.72
N ASN A 90 14.54 18.70 -9.38
CA ASN A 90 14.54 20.00 -8.69
C ASN A 90 13.12 20.43 -8.30
N GLU A 91 12.12 19.96 -9.05
CA GLU A 91 10.72 20.30 -8.86
C GLU A 91 9.88 19.05 -8.72
N TYR A 92 8.91 19.09 -7.81
CA TYR A 92 8.01 17.98 -7.50
C TYR A 92 6.57 18.45 -7.45
N GLN A 93 5.68 17.52 -7.73
CA GLN A 93 4.26 17.75 -7.61
C GLN A 93 3.62 16.71 -6.68
N PHE A 94 2.89 17.20 -5.68
CA PHE A 94 2.03 16.39 -4.84
C PHE A 94 0.59 16.50 -5.32
N ARG A 95 -0.07 15.36 -5.47
CA ARG A 95 -1.48 15.27 -5.91
C ARG A 95 -2.25 14.27 -5.07
N VAL A 96 -3.54 14.51 -4.93
CA VAL A 96 -4.48 13.57 -4.31
C VAL A 96 -5.68 13.43 -5.23
N PHE A 97 -6.13 12.20 -5.49
CA PHE A 97 -7.39 11.94 -6.15
C PHE A 97 -8.16 10.82 -5.46
N GLY A 98 -9.48 10.75 -5.69
CA GLY A 98 -10.36 9.71 -5.19
C GLY A 98 -11.09 9.00 -6.32
N THR A 99 -11.42 7.72 -6.10
CA THR A 99 -12.28 6.94 -6.99
C THR A 99 -13.11 5.93 -6.21
N PRO A 100 -14.43 5.80 -6.46
CA PRO A 100 -15.21 4.72 -5.88
C PRO A 100 -14.68 3.36 -6.35
N VAL A 101 -14.54 2.42 -5.42
CA VAL A 101 -14.07 1.06 -5.70
C VAL A 101 -14.93 0.04 -4.97
N GLY A 102 -15.17 -1.08 -5.62
CA GLY A 102 -15.75 -2.27 -5.01
C GLY A 102 -14.73 -3.07 -4.17
N PRO A 103 -15.10 -4.27 -3.73
CA PRO A 103 -14.17 -5.19 -3.07
C PRO A 103 -12.94 -5.47 -3.94
N TYR A 104 -11.76 -5.53 -3.32
CA TYR A 104 -10.50 -5.78 -4.05
C TYR A 104 -10.50 -7.11 -4.79
N PHE A 105 -11.01 -8.17 -4.17
CA PHE A 105 -11.23 -9.46 -4.82
C PHE A 105 -12.69 -9.60 -5.23
N LYS A 106 -12.93 -10.00 -6.47
CA LYS A 106 -14.29 -10.33 -6.95
C LYS A 106 -14.88 -11.44 -6.08
N GLY A 107 -16.08 -11.23 -5.57
CA GLY A 107 -16.73 -12.17 -4.66
C GLY A 107 -16.44 -11.98 -3.18
N GLY A 108 -15.73 -10.93 -2.79
CA GLY A 108 -15.46 -10.58 -1.37
C GLY A 108 -14.38 -11.44 -0.73
N VAL A 109 -14.56 -11.76 0.56
CA VAL A 109 -13.60 -12.58 1.32
C VAL A 109 -13.72 -14.05 0.91
N ARG A 110 -12.69 -14.58 0.27
CA ARG A 110 -12.59 -15.99 -0.15
C ARG A 110 -11.16 -16.49 -0.02
N PRO A 111 -10.94 -17.81 0.02
CA PRO A 111 -9.61 -18.37 -0.13
C PRO A 111 -8.98 -17.95 -1.47
N LEU A 112 -7.69 -17.66 -1.46
CA LEU A 112 -6.90 -17.34 -2.64
C LEU A 112 -5.97 -18.50 -2.99
N THR A 113 -5.82 -18.79 -4.28
CA THR A 113 -4.79 -19.69 -4.77
C THR A 113 -3.53 -18.89 -5.02
N VAL A 114 -2.48 -19.17 -4.25
CA VAL A 114 -1.21 -18.43 -4.33
C VAL A 114 -0.08 -19.35 -4.73
N ARG A 115 0.92 -18.80 -5.42
CA ARG A 115 2.17 -19.53 -5.69
C ARG A 115 3.35 -18.80 -5.06
N ILE A 116 4.43 -19.52 -4.79
CA ILE A 116 5.72 -18.90 -4.42
C ILE A 116 6.38 -18.45 -5.72
N SER A 117 6.75 -17.18 -5.80
CA SER A 117 7.37 -16.60 -6.99
C SER A 117 8.83 -17.02 -7.14
N ASP A 118 9.24 -17.31 -8.37
CA ASP A 118 10.64 -17.52 -8.72
C ASP A 118 11.41 -16.22 -8.92
N LEU A 119 10.71 -15.10 -9.10
CA LEU A 119 11.29 -13.77 -9.25
C LEU A 119 11.15 -12.97 -7.94
N ASP A 120 12.03 -12.01 -7.75
CA ASP A 120 12.05 -11.19 -6.55
C ASP A 120 11.07 -10.02 -6.64
N ARG A 121 10.50 -9.63 -5.49
CA ARG A 121 9.66 -8.43 -5.37
C ARG A 121 10.51 -7.16 -5.26
N ALA A 122 11.64 -7.25 -4.61
CA ALA A 122 12.56 -6.14 -4.38
C ALA A 122 13.99 -6.68 -4.19
N ALA A 123 14.99 -5.86 -4.53
CA ALA A 123 16.38 -6.20 -4.30
C ALA A 123 16.69 -6.29 -2.78
N PRO A 124 17.61 -7.17 -2.35
CA PRO A 124 18.14 -7.16 -1.00
C PRO A 124 18.70 -5.77 -0.66
N ARG A 125 18.35 -5.21 0.51
CA ARG A 125 18.74 -3.85 0.93
C ARG A 125 18.33 -2.75 -0.07
N GLY A 126 17.34 -3.03 -0.92
CA GLY A 126 16.81 -2.11 -1.92
C GLY A 126 15.77 -1.15 -1.36
N THR A 127 14.64 -1.09 -2.03
CA THR A 127 13.53 -0.17 -1.72
C THR A 127 12.24 -0.92 -1.35
N GLY A 128 12.33 -2.19 -0.93
CA GLY A 128 11.16 -3.02 -0.66
C GLY A 128 10.23 -2.46 0.42
N ASP A 129 10.79 -1.77 1.41
CA ASP A 129 10.07 -1.08 2.49
C ASP A 129 9.49 0.28 2.08
N VAL A 130 9.80 0.76 0.88
CA VAL A 130 9.37 2.07 0.35
C VAL A 130 8.14 1.91 -0.52
N LYS A 131 7.15 2.78 -0.34
CA LYS A 131 5.94 2.75 -1.18
C LYS A 131 6.16 3.54 -2.48
N ALA A 132 7.01 2.98 -3.34
CA ALA A 132 7.46 3.57 -4.60
C ALA A 132 6.93 2.78 -5.82
N GLY A 133 6.60 3.50 -6.88
CA GLY A 133 6.08 2.89 -8.11
C GLY A 133 6.98 1.82 -8.72
N LEU A 134 8.31 1.97 -8.55
CA LEU A 134 9.29 1.03 -9.08
C LEU A 134 9.11 -0.41 -8.53
N ASN A 135 8.76 -0.59 -7.25
CA ASN A 135 8.53 -1.91 -6.66
C ASN A 135 7.31 -2.61 -7.27
N TYR A 136 6.28 -1.83 -7.58
CA TYR A 136 5.06 -2.36 -8.20
C TYR A 136 5.26 -2.66 -9.69
N ALA A 137 5.99 -1.80 -10.39
CA ALA A 137 6.36 -2.06 -11.79
C ALA A 137 7.18 -3.36 -11.92
N MET A 138 8.11 -3.61 -10.99
CA MET A 138 8.89 -4.85 -10.94
C MET A 138 8.03 -6.10 -10.78
N SER A 139 6.90 -5.99 -10.08
CA SER A 139 6.00 -7.11 -9.80
C SER A 139 4.96 -7.36 -10.91
N LEU A 140 4.81 -6.47 -11.90
CA LEU A 140 3.77 -6.57 -12.92
C LEU A 140 3.87 -7.84 -13.77
N TYR A 141 5.05 -8.18 -14.22
CA TYR A 141 5.24 -9.42 -14.99
C TYR A 141 4.79 -10.64 -14.20
N ASN A 142 5.20 -10.72 -12.94
CA ASN A 142 4.88 -11.85 -12.09
C ASN A 142 3.38 -12.01 -11.81
N ILE A 143 2.67 -10.92 -11.57
CA ILE A 143 1.24 -11.01 -11.27
C ILE A 143 0.43 -11.38 -12.51
N VAL A 144 0.80 -10.86 -13.68
CA VAL A 144 0.17 -11.23 -14.96
C VAL A 144 0.39 -12.71 -15.25
N ASP A 145 1.64 -13.19 -15.19
CA ASP A 145 1.98 -14.59 -15.39
C ASP A 145 1.30 -15.54 -14.37
N ALA A 146 1.13 -15.08 -13.12
CA ALA A 146 0.39 -15.84 -12.12
C ALA A 146 -1.10 -15.99 -12.51
N HIS A 147 -1.73 -14.89 -12.91
CA HIS A 147 -3.14 -14.89 -13.32
C HIS A 147 -3.36 -15.76 -14.56
N GLU A 148 -2.48 -15.72 -15.56
CA GLU A 148 -2.54 -16.57 -16.75
C GLU A 148 -2.43 -18.07 -16.41
N LYS A 149 -1.74 -18.41 -15.31
CA LYS A 149 -1.59 -19.78 -14.79
C LYS A 149 -2.65 -20.15 -13.75
N GLY A 150 -3.68 -19.32 -13.54
CA GLY A 150 -4.81 -19.62 -12.66
C GLY A 150 -4.56 -19.35 -11.17
N PHE A 151 -3.49 -18.63 -10.81
CA PHE A 151 -3.24 -18.17 -9.44
C PHE A 151 -3.81 -16.78 -9.22
N ASP A 152 -4.28 -16.50 -8.00
CA ASP A 152 -4.81 -15.18 -7.63
C ASP A 152 -3.69 -14.19 -7.27
N GLU A 153 -2.56 -14.68 -6.73
CA GLU A 153 -1.46 -13.82 -6.25
C GLU A 153 -0.14 -14.61 -6.12
N ASN A 154 0.97 -13.88 -6.02
CA ASN A 154 2.28 -14.44 -5.69
C ASN A 154 2.63 -14.16 -4.23
N ILE A 155 3.20 -15.16 -3.55
CA ILE A 155 3.98 -14.98 -2.32
C ILE A 155 5.46 -14.86 -2.71
N TYR A 156 6.12 -13.85 -2.18
CA TYR A 156 7.55 -13.65 -2.39
C TYR A 156 8.36 -14.13 -1.18
N VAL A 157 9.54 -14.63 -1.48
CA VAL A 157 10.54 -14.99 -0.47
C VAL A 157 11.65 -13.95 -0.46
N ASP A 158 12.45 -13.93 0.60
CA ASP A 158 13.59 -13.01 0.69
C ASP A 158 14.55 -13.21 -0.47
N ALA A 159 14.94 -12.11 -1.10
CA ALA A 159 15.76 -12.10 -2.30
C ALA A 159 17.24 -12.48 -2.04
N ALA A 160 17.69 -12.47 -0.79
CA ALA A 160 19.08 -12.77 -0.44
C ALA A 160 19.33 -14.29 -0.30
N THR A 161 18.43 -14.99 0.38
CA THR A 161 18.61 -16.43 0.70
C THR A 161 17.53 -17.32 0.09
N ARG A 162 16.37 -16.76 -0.29
CA ARG A 162 15.20 -17.44 -0.80
C ARG A 162 14.62 -18.50 0.15
N THR A 163 14.81 -18.32 1.43
CA THR A 163 14.43 -19.29 2.48
C THR A 163 13.30 -18.83 3.38
N HIS A 164 12.96 -17.55 3.38
CA HIS A 164 11.93 -16.99 4.26
C HIS A 164 10.84 -16.29 3.45
N ILE A 165 9.59 -16.52 3.81
CA ILE A 165 8.46 -15.79 3.23
C ILE A 165 8.53 -14.33 3.70
N GLU A 166 8.30 -13.39 2.78
CA GLU A 166 8.20 -11.96 3.07
C GLU A 166 6.75 -11.48 2.99
N GLU A 167 6.25 -11.23 1.80
CA GLU A 167 4.91 -10.70 1.57
C GLU A 167 4.38 -11.08 0.18
N THR A 168 3.16 -10.69 -0.14
CA THR A 168 2.65 -10.80 -1.51
C THR A 168 3.00 -9.57 -2.34
N GLY A 169 2.63 -9.54 -3.62
CA GLY A 169 2.81 -8.37 -4.48
C GLY A 169 2.11 -7.11 -3.98
N GLY A 170 0.93 -7.25 -3.37
CA GLY A 170 0.10 -6.14 -2.92
C GLY A 170 -0.24 -6.10 -1.44
N ALA A 171 0.09 -7.13 -0.65
CA ALA A 171 -0.31 -7.24 0.75
C ALA A 171 0.73 -7.97 1.62
N ASN A 172 0.80 -7.57 2.90
CA ASN A 172 1.53 -8.35 3.89
C ASN A 172 0.77 -9.63 4.24
N VAL A 173 1.45 -10.61 4.83
CA VAL A 173 0.88 -11.87 5.27
C VAL A 173 0.93 -12.02 6.77
N ILE A 174 -0.08 -12.67 7.32
CA ILE A 174 -0.14 -13.11 8.71
C ILE A 174 -0.55 -14.59 8.69
N PHE A 175 0.22 -15.42 9.36
CA PHE A 175 -0.08 -16.84 9.54
C PHE A 175 -0.70 -17.07 10.92
N VAL A 176 -1.69 -17.95 10.99
CA VAL A 176 -2.25 -18.45 12.24
C VAL A 176 -1.71 -19.85 12.48
N LYS A 177 -0.96 -20.04 13.56
CA LYS A 177 -0.40 -21.32 13.96
C LYS A 177 -0.86 -21.67 15.37
N GLY A 178 -1.87 -22.53 15.47
CA GLY A 178 -2.57 -22.76 16.73
C GLY A 178 -3.20 -21.46 17.24
N ASN A 179 -2.78 -21.01 18.42
CA ASN A 179 -3.24 -19.74 19.04
C ASN A 179 -2.21 -18.60 18.89
N THR A 180 -1.32 -18.69 17.90
CA THR A 180 -0.26 -17.71 17.69
C THR A 180 -0.38 -17.07 16.31
N LEU A 181 -0.28 -15.72 16.26
CA LEU A 181 -0.15 -14.97 15.02
C LEU A 181 1.34 -14.81 14.69
N VAL A 182 1.73 -15.22 13.50
CA VAL A 182 3.11 -15.10 13.00
C VAL A 182 3.10 -14.23 11.74
N THR A 183 3.94 -13.22 11.72
CA THR A 183 4.12 -12.37 10.52
C THR A 183 5.60 -12.18 10.22
N PRO A 184 6.02 -12.22 8.95
CA PRO A 184 7.41 -12.03 8.57
C PRO A 184 7.95 -10.67 9.00
N LYS A 185 9.24 -10.62 9.32
CA LYS A 185 9.99 -9.39 9.61
C LYS A 185 11.21 -9.33 8.70
N SER A 186 11.29 -8.31 7.86
CA SER A 186 12.42 -8.04 6.97
C SER A 186 12.45 -6.55 6.65
N ASP A 187 13.64 -6.03 6.34
CA ASP A 187 13.84 -4.65 5.90
C ASP A 187 13.38 -4.43 4.44
N SER A 188 12.97 -5.49 3.76
CA SER A 188 12.40 -5.44 2.40
C SER A 188 10.87 -5.41 2.39
N ILE A 189 10.20 -5.62 3.53
CA ILE A 189 8.74 -5.66 3.63
C ILE A 189 8.18 -4.26 3.85
N LEU A 190 7.13 -3.91 3.08
CA LEU A 190 6.43 -2.64 3.27
C LEU A 190 5.79 -2.58 4.68
N PRO A 191 6.06 -1.51 5.47
CA PRO A 191 5.46 -1.33 6.80
C PRO A 191 3.94 -1.09 6.68
N SER A 192 3.15 -2.16 6.72
CA SER A 192 1.70 -2.09 6.57
C SER A 192 1.03 -1.48 7.80
N ILE A 193 0.19 -0.48 7.57
CA ILE A 193 -0.65 0.15 8.59
C ILE A 193 -1.72 -0.83 9.06
N THR A 194 -2.33 -1.57 8.14
CA THR A 194 -3.33 -2.60 8.44
C THR A 194 -2.73 -3.72 9.30
N ARG A 195 -1.59 -4.29 8.90
CA ARG A 195 -0.90 -5.33 9.69
C ARG A 195 -0.59 -4.85 11.10
N ARG A 196 -0.02 -3.65 11.23
CA ARG A 196 0.29 -3.04 12.54
C ARG A 196 -0.96 -2.91 13.40
N SER A 197 -2.08 -2.50 12.83
CA SER A 197 -3.34 -2.34 13.54
C SER A 197 -3.94 -3.69 13.94
N LEU A 198 -3.89 -4.71 13.07
CA LEU A 198 -4.35 -6.06 13.40
C LEU A 198 -3.53 -6.70 14.51
N VAL A 199 -2.20 -6.56 14.48
CA VAL A 199 -1.33 -7.05 15.56
C VAL A 199 -1.67 -6.35 16.88
N TYR A 200 -1.86 -5.03 16.86
CA TYR A 200 -2.28 -4.30 18.07
C TYR A 200 -3.62 -4.80 18.61
N LEU A 201 -4.62 -4.95 17.75
CA LEU A 201 -5.94 -5.47 18.15
C LEU A 201 -5.85 -6.91 18.69
N SER A 202 -5.02 -7.76 18.12
CA SER A 202 -4.83 -9.12 18.62
C SER A 202 -4.26 -9.13 20.05
N LEU A 203 -3.34 -8.22 20.36
CA LEU A 203 -2.73 -8.13 21.70
C LEU A 203 -3.70 -7.64 22.78
N ILE A 204 -4.70 -6.85 22.42
CA ILE A 204 -5.70 -6.33 23.38
C ILE A 204 -6.93 -7.24 23.52
N HIS A 205 -7.12 -8.23 22.64
CA HIS A 205 -8.28 -9.14 22.64
C HIS A 205 -7.91 -10.60 22.92
N ILE A 206 -6.64 -10.91 22.96
CA ILE A 206 -6.10 -12.24 23.32
C ILE A 206 -5.44 -12.15 24.73
#